data_20cea1339e770d1c90a9b5124ede9875
#
_entry.id   20cea1339e770d1c90a9b5124ede9875
#
_cell.length_a   1.000
_cell.length_b   1.000
_cell.length_c   1.000
_cell.angle_alpha   90.00
_cell.angle_beta   90.00
_cell.angle_gamma   90.00
#
_symmetry.space_group_name_H-M   'P 1'
#
loop_
_entity.id
_entity.type
_entity.pdbx_description
1 polymer ?
#
loop_
_entity_poly.entity_id
_entity_poly.type
_entity_poly.pdbx_seq_one_letter_code
_entity_poly.pdbx_strand_id
1 'polypeptide(L)'
;MKAARFYDRNDIRIEDIPAPEAAAGEVLIKVAWCGICGTDLHEYLDGPIFCPKHGHPHPISGEDSPVTLGHEFSGVVEALGEGVDDLKVGDHVVVEPYIIADDVYTGPESKDYHLSKDMNFIGLAGRGGGLSEKVAVKRRWVHKIPNNIPLDEAALIEPLSVGYHAVERAGEFEEGAYALVTGAGPIGLLTSAVLKAKGAKVIISELSSLRRQKALDSGVADYAFSPAETDVLAEIHKLTDGRGADIAFECTSVQPALDRILDAL
;
A
#
# COMPACT_ATOMS: atom_id res chain seq x y z
N MET A 1 21.01 2.37 14.85
CA MET A 1 19.55 2.33 14.85
C MET A 1 19.07 0.91 14.63
N LYS A 2 17.87 0.56 15.12
CA LYS A 2 17.28 -0.76 14.87
C LYS A 2 16.58 -0.81 13.51
N ALA A 3 16.70 -1.97 12.84
CA ALA A 3 16.04 -2.23 11.57
C ALA A 3 15.66 -3.72 11.45
N ALA A 4 14.54 -4.00 10.78
CA ALA A 4 14.14 -5.35 10.40
C ALA A 4 14.77 -5.68 9.05
N ARG A 5 15.75 -6.57 9.06
CA ARG A 5 16.58 -6.95 7.91
C ARG A 5 16.15 -8.29 7.35
N PHE A 6 15.73 -8.31 6.11
CA PHE A 6 15.38 -9.52 5.38
C PHE A 6 16.63 -10.12 4.72
N TYR A 7 16.94 -11.35 5.06
CA TYR A 7 18.08 -12.11 4.54
C TYR A 7 17.67 -13.08 3.47
N ASP A 8 16.63 -13.84 3.73
CA ASP A 8 16.09 -14.89 2.86
C ASP A 8 14.75 -15.37 3.41
N ARG A 9 14.14 -16.34 2.76
CA ARG A 9 12.90 -16.99 3.18
C ARG A 9 12.95 -17.42 4.65
N ASN A 10 11.95 -17.02 5.42
CA ASN A 10 11.83 -17.25 6.87
C ASN A 10 12.98 -16.65 7.72
N ASP A 11 13.75 -15.71 7.18
CA ASP A 11 14.88 -15.10 7.87
C ASP A 11 14.81 -13.57 7.86
N ILE A 12 14.08 -13.03 8.86
CA ILE A 12 14.08 -11.60 9.17
C ILE A 12 14.73 -11.43 10.54
N ARG A 13 15.70 -10.51 10.65
CA ARG A 13 16.44 -10.24 11.87
C ARG A 13 16.31 -8.79 12.29
N ILE A 14 16.17 -8.55 13.59
CA ILE A 14 16.24 -7.19 14.14
C ILE A 14 17.70 -6.91 14.48
N GLU A 15 18.29 -5.96 13.79
CA GLU A 15 19.70 -5.63 13.89
C GLU A 15 19.93 -4.17 14.23
N ASP A 16 21.06 -3.91 14.86
CA ASP A 16 21.59 -2.56 15.01
C ASP A 16 22.48 -2.23 13.79
N ILE A 17 22.02 -1.29 12.98
CA ILE A 17 22.73 -0.83 11.79
C ILE A 17 23.12 0.66 11.91
N PRO A 18 24.11 1.16 11.17
CA PRO A 18 24.35 2.60 11.08
C PRO A 18 23.10 3.38 10.69
N ALA A 19 22.87 4.51 11.35
CA ALA A 19 21.79 5.39 10.94
C ALA A 19 22.18 6.08 9.63
N PRO A 20 21.25 6.23 8.66
CA PRO A 20 21.53 6.99 7.44
C PRO A 20 21.63 8.48 7.74
N GLU A 21 22.34 9.21 6.87
CA GLU A 21 22.35 10.65 6.81
C GLU A 21 21.67 11.10 5.50
N ALA A 22 21.07 12.29 5.49
CA ALA A 22 20.48 12.85 4.27
C ALA A 22 21.59 13.34 3.33
N ALA A 23 21.76 12.71 2.19
CA ALA A 23 22.62 13.23 1.11
C ALA A 23 21.96 14.43 0.42
N ALA A 24 22.69 15.09 -0.48
CA ALA A 24 22.12 16.19 -1.30
C ALA A 24 20.86 15.71 -2.03
N GLY A 25 19.77 16.47 -1.92
CA GLY A 25 18.47 16.14 -2.49
C GLY A 25 17.67 15.07 -1.73
N GLU A 26 18.12 14.68 -0.54
CA GLU A 26 17.41 13.68 0.30
C GLU A 26 16.83 14.29 1.57
N VAL A 27 15.89 13.59 2.14
CA VAL A 27 15.22 13.92 3.40
C VAL A 27 15.45 12.76 4.36
N LEU A 28 16.01 13.03 5.54
CA LEU A 28 16.08 12.06 6.63
C LEU A 28 14.75 12.09 7.38
N ILE A 29 14.09 10.95 7.42
CA ILE A 29 12.79 10.78 8.07
C ILE A 29 12.99 9.91 9.31
N LYS A 30 12.56 10.42 10.47
CA LYS A 30 12.32 9.59 11.65
C LYS A 30 10.98 8.90 11.46
N VAL A 31 11.01 7.59 11.26
CA VAL A 31 9.80 6.79 11.07
C VAL A 31 8.98 6.76 12.35
N ALA A 32 7.69 7.03 12.23
CA ALA A 32 6.76 6.97 13.34
C ALA A 32 5.94 5.67 13.30
N TRP A 33 5.41 5.33 12.14
CA TRP A 33 4.61 4.13 11.91
C TRP A 33 4.93 3.53 10.55
N CYS A 34 4.89 2.19 10.49
CA CYS A 34 5.01 1.43 9.27
C CYS A 34 4.00 0.29 9.27
N GLY A 35 3.22 0.20 8.19
CA GLY A 35 2.37 -0.96 7.92
C GLY A 35 3.22 -2.18 7.51
N ILE A 36 2.63 -3.36 7.67
CA ILE A 36 3.16 -4.60 7.11
C ILE A 36 2.26 -5.00 5.94
N CYS A 37 2.79 -4.92 4.74
CA CYS A 37 2.10 -5.29 3.52
C CYS A 37 2.03 -6.82 3.35
N GLY A 38 1.06 -7.28 2.58
CA GLY A 38 1.06 -8.66 2.09
C GLY A 38 2.33 -9.03 1.33
N THR A 39 2.95 -8.05 0.65
CA THR A 39 4.23 -8.24 -0.04
C THR A 39 5.37 -8.56 0.93
N ASP A 40 5.48 -7.88 2.08
CA ASP A 40 6.48 -8.21 3.11
C ASP A 40 6.29 -9.64 3.63
N LEU A 41 5.02 -10.07 3.77
CA LEU A 41 4.69 -11.42 4.20
C LEU A 41 5.07 -12.46 3.13
N HIS A 42 4.82 -12.17 1.84
CA HIS A 42 5.22 -13.04 0.73
C HIS A 42 6.74 -13.15 0.61
N GLU A 43 7.49 -12.04 0.80
CA GLU A 43 8.95 -12.11 0.90
C GLU A 43 9.39 -13.07 2.02
N TYR A 44 8.78 -12.95 3.21
CA TYR A 44 9.12 -13.81 4.33
C TYR A 44 8.78 -15.28 4.07
N LEU A 45 7.61 -15.60 3.52
CA LEU A 45 7.12 -16.98 3.38
C LEU A 45 7.66 -17.69 2.13
N ASP A 46 7.79 -16.97 1.02
CA ASP A 46 8.03 -17.54 -0.30
C ASP A 46 9.24 -16.94 -1.02
N GLY A 47 9.73 -15.77 -0.54
CA GLY A 47 10.78 -15.00 -1.17
C GLY A 47 12.19 -15.60 -1.11
N PRO A 48 13.14 -14.86 -1.66
CA PRO A 48 13.01 -13.50 -2.22
C PRO A 48 12.28 -13.47 -3.58
N ILE A 49 11.29 -12.57 -3.68
CA ILE A 49 10.48 -12.32 -4.89
C ILE A 49 10.86 -10.96 -5.50
N PHE A 50 10.62 -9.86 -4.74
CA PHE A 50 11.00 -8.49 -5.08
C PHE A 50 12.33 -8.09 -4.45
N CYS A 51 12.65 -8.65 -3.27
CA CYS A 51 13.93 -8.42 -2.62
C CYS A 51 15.07 -9.05 -3.42
N PRO A 52 16.20 -8.36 -3.55
CA PRO A 52 17.37 -8.91 -4.24
C PRO A 52 17.93 -10.11 -3.47
N LYS A 53 18.47 -11.09 -4.20
CA LYS A 53 19.17 -12.24 -3.63
C LYS A 53 20.61 -11.86 -3.31
N HIS A 54 21.20 -12.51 -2.31
CA HIS A 54 22.59 -12.30 -1.97
C HIS A 54 23.51 -12.56 -3.19
N GLY A 55 24.40 -11.60 -3.48
CA GLY A 55 25.26 -11.63 -4.66
C GLY A 55 24.60 -11.23 -5.98
N HIS A 56 23.32 -10.83 -5.95
CA HIS A 56 22.56 -10.38 -7.12
C HIS A 56 21.90 -9.02 -6.83
N PRO A 57 22.70 -7.92 -6.81
CA PRO A 57 22.18 -6.60 -6.45
C PRO A 57 21.11 -6.12 -7.41
N HIS A 58 20.16 -5.37 -6.86
CA HIS A 58 19.11 -4.75 -7.66
C HIS A 58 19.72 -3.71 -8.63
N PRO A 59 19.35 -3.72 -9.93
CA PRO A 59 20.04 -2.94 -10.97
C PRO A 59 20.02 -1.42 -10.75
N ILE A 60 19.00 -0.90 -10.05
CA ILE A 60 18.87 0.54 -9.83
C ILE A 60 19.42 0.96 -8.46
N SER A 61 19.09 0.25 -7.37
CA SER A 61 19.60 0.61 -6.04
C SER A 61 21.07 0.21 -5.83
N GLY A 62 21.51 -0.85 -6.51
CA GLY A 62 22.85 -1.42 -6.32
C GLY A 62 22.98 -2.24 -5.04
N GLU A 63 21.91 -2.37 -4.26
CA GLU A 63 21.91 -3.12 -3.00
C GLU A 63 21.46 -4.57 -3.21
N ASP A 64 21.99 -5.48 -2.40
CA ASP A 64 21.55 -6.86 -2.32
C ASP A 64 21.14 -7.23 -0.87
N SER A 65 20.72 -8.48 -0.66
CA SER A 65 20.37 -9.00 0.67
C SER A 65 21.59 -8.90 1.63
N PRO A 66 21.38 -8.47 2.91
CA PRO A 66 20.10 -8.19 3.52
C PRO A 66 19.59 -6.76 3.27
N VAL A 67 18.29 -6.60 3.02
CA VAL A 67 17.63 -5.30 2.85
C VAL A 67 16.70 -5.00 4.03
N THR A 68 16.43 -3.73 4.32
CA THR A 68 15.43 -3.34 5.32
C THR A 68 14.06 -3.35 4.70
N LEU A 69 13.08 -4.01 5.33
CA LEU A 69 11.70 -4.08 4.85
C LEU A 69 10.86 -2.86 5.23
N GLY A 70 9.65 -2.82 4.68
CA GLY A 70 8.59 -1.85 4.98
C GLY A 70 8.54 -0.68 3.99
N HIS A 71 7.40 -0.57 3.31
CA HIS A 71 7.17 0.45 2.27
C HIS A 71 5.91 1.28 2.53
N GLU A 72 5.11 0.97 3.55
CA GLU A 72 3.90 1.67 3.96
C GLU A 72 4.18 2.49 5.23
N PHE A 73 4.81 3.67 5.12
CA PHE A 73 5.24 4.37 6.33
C PHE A 73 5.02 5.88 6.33
N SER A 74 4.89 6.38 7.53
CA SER A 74 4.80 7.79 7.86
C SER A 74 5.89 8.19 8.85
N GLY A 75 6.22 9.46 8.91
CA GLY A 75 7.21 9.93 9.85
C GLY A 75 7.31 11.44 9.92
N VAL A 76 8.36 11.89 10.58
CA VAL A 76 8.68 13.30 10.78
C VAL A 76 10.03 13.59 10.15
N VAL A 77 10.14 14.69 9.42
CA VAL A 77 11.41 15.17 8.88
C VAL A 77 12.37 15.47 10.04
N GLU A 78 13.51 14.78 10.06
CA GLU A 78 14.55 14.96 11.08
C GLU A 78 15.72 15.82 10.57
N ALA A 79 16.09 15.65 9.29
CA ALA A 79 17.13 16.46 8.66
C ALA A 79 16.87 16.57 7.14
N LEU A 80 17.45 17.59 6.53
CA LEU A 80 17.34 17.87 5.11
C LEU A 80 18.74 17.90 4.50
N GLY A 81 18.93 17.22 3.37
CA GLY A 81 20.11 17.31 2.56
C GLY A 81 20.18 18.63 1.79
N GLU A 82 21.37 18.94 1.27
CA GLU A 82 21.58 20.13 0.45
C GLU A 82 20.61 20.16 -0.74
N GLY A 83 20.02 21.33 -1.02
CA GLY A 83 19.08 21.55 -2.13
C GLY A 83 17.63 21.17 -1.81
N VAL A 84 17.30 20.75 -0.58
CA VAL A 84 15.91 20.58 -0.13
C VAL A 84 15.49 21.81 0.68
N ASP A 85 14.66 22.67 0.10
CA ASP A 85 14.27 23.97 0.65
C ASP A 85 12.75 24.15 0.83
N ASP A 86 11.96 23.20 0.37
CA ASP A 86 10.48 23.22 0.41
C ASP A 86 9.88 22.37 1.56
N LEU A 87 10.72 21.76 2.39
CA LEU A 87 10.38 21.08 3.63
C LEU A 87 11.15 21.69 4.81
N LYS A 88 10.71 21.40 6.02
CA LYS A 88 11.42 21.76 7.26
C LYS A 88 11.40 20.61 8.25
N VAL A 89 12.39 20.61 9.15
CA VAL A 89 12.43 19.72 10.30
C VAL A 89 11.14 19.86 11.11
N GLY A 90 10.53 18.72 11.46
CA GLY A 90 9.26 18.66 12.15
C GLY A 90 8.02 18.52 11.22
N ASP A 91 8.18 18.63 9.91
CA ASP A 91 7.06 18.36 8.99
C ASP A 91 6.66 16.86 9.06
N HIS A 92 5.36 16.61 9.08
CA HIS A 92 4.80 15.26 8.91
C HIS A 92 4.82 14.87 7.44
N VAL A 93 5.27 13.66 7.16
CA VAL A 93 5.46 13.17 5.80
C VAL A 93 5.05 11.72 5.65
N VAL A 94 4.67 11.37 4.42
CA VAL A 94 4.55 10.00 3.91
C VAL A 94 5.45 9.84 2.70
N VAL A 95 5.72 8.62 2.31
CA VAL A 95 6.64 8.31 1.23
C VAL A 95 5.94 7.55 0.12
N GLU A 96 6.17 7.97 -1.10
CA GLU A 96 5.92 7.18 -2.30
C GLU A 96 7.15 6.33 -2.56
N PRO A 97 7.10 5.00 -2.31
CA PRO A 97 8.32 4.22 -2.06
C PRO A 97 9.04 3.74 -3.32
N TYR A 98 8.99 4.46 -4.43
CA TYR A 98 9.56 3.98 -5.68
C TYR A 98 11.09 4.01 -5.75
N ILE A 99 11.64 2.94 -6.30
CA ILE A 99 13.00 2.85 -6.82
C ILE A 99 12.90 2.72 -8.35
N ILE A 100 13.18 3.80 -9.05
CA ILE A 100 13.20 3.87 -10.52
C ILE A 100 14.50 4.53 -11.00
N ALA A 101 14.86 4.31 -12.26
CA ALA A 101 15.99 4.99 -12.86
C ALA A 101 15.76 6.51 -12.95
N ASP A 102 16.82 7.29 -12.79
CA ASP A 102 16.71 8.75 -12.66
C ASP A 102 16.23 9.45 -13.94
N ASP A 103 16.40 8.83 -15.10
CA ASP A 103 15.94 9.32 -16.39
C ASP A 103 14.46 9.03 -16.70
N VAL A 104 13.82 8.16 -15.92
CA VAL A 104 12.40 7.79 -16.11
C VAL A 104 11.47 8.87 -15.53
N TYR A 105 11.79 9.39 -14.34
CA TYR A 105 11.01 10.46 -13.71
C TYR A 105 11.66 11.81 -13.97
N THR A 106 11.12 12.56 -14.89
CA THR A 106 11.64 13.87 -15.32
C THR A 106 10.90 15.07 -14.69
N GLY A 107 9.88 14.80 -13.88
CA GLY A 107 9.12 15.84 -13.18
C GLY A 107 7.67 15.44 -12.91
N PRO A 108 6.85 16.34 -12.33
CA PRO A 108 5.45 16.06 -11.95
C PRO A 108 4.55 15.64 -13.12
N GLU A 109 4.94 15.98 -14.36
CA GLU A 109 4.22 15.61 -15.58
C GLU A 109 4.57 14.19 -16.07
N SER A 110 5.55 13.52 -15.45
CA SER A 110 5.90 12.14 -15.80
C SER A 110 4.74 11.22 -15.46
N LYS A 111 4.30 10.44 -16.46
CA LYS A 111 3.26 9.42 -16.32
C LYS A 111 3.87 8.05 -16.44
N ASP A 112 3.20 7.07 -15.88
CA ASP A 112 3.54 5.65 -16.03
C ASP A 112 4.96 5.25 -15.57
N TYR A 113 5.65 6.11 -14.79
CA TYR A 113 6.97 5.78 -14.22
C TYR A 113 6.92 4.53 -13.34
N HIS A 114 5.77 4.27 -12.73
CA HIS A 114 5.49 3.07 -11.95
C HIS A 114 5.44 1.77 -12.79
N LEU A 115 5.42 1.88 -14.13
CA LEU A 115 5.50 0.77 -15.07
C LEU A 115 6.90 0.64 -15.70
N SER A 116 7.89 1.39 -15.21
CA SER A 116 9.23 1.38 -15.76
C SER A 116 9.94 0.05 -15.53
N LYS A 117 10.88 -0.27 -16.44
CA LYS A 117 11.71 -1.45 -16.33
C LYS A 117 12.55 -1.42 -15.04
N ASP A 118 12.68 -2.56 -14.39
CA ASP A 118 13.43 -2.74 -13.16
C ASP A 118 12.95 -1.84 -11.99
N MET A 119 11.71 -1.31 -12.08
CA MET A 119 11.06 -0.61 -10.97
C MET A 119 10.92 -1.52 -9.76
N ASN A 120 11.16 -0.98 -8.57
CA ASN A 120 10.97 -1.66 -7.30
C ASN A 120 10.66 -0.62 -6.20
N PHE A 121 10.69 -1.04 -4.92
CA PHE A 121 10.29 -0.21 -3.79
C PHE A 121 11.40 -0.06 -2.75
N ILE A 122 11.48 1.14 -2.15
CA ILE A 122 12.13 1.38 -0.86
C ILE A 122 11.48 0.43 0.14
N GLY A 123 12.30 -0.30 0.92
CA GLY A 123 11.75 -1.31 1.83
C GLY A 123 11.53 -2.70 1.22
N LEU A 124 11.91 -2.89 -0.06
CA LEU A 124 12.02 -4.21 -0.70
C LEU A 124 13.36 -4.37 -1.42
N ALA A 125 13.77 -3.42 -2.25
CA ALA A 125 14.98 -3.53 -3.06
C ALA A 125 16.12 -2.61 -2.61
N GLY A 126 16.13 -2.23 -1.33
CA GLY A 126 17.16 -1.38 -0.75
C GLY A 126 16.69 0.06 -0.52
N ARG A 127 17.66 0.98 -0.37
CA ARG A 127 17.46 2.38 0.03
C ARG A 127 16.75 2.53 1.38
N GLY A 128 17.01 1.60 2.31
CA GLY A 128 16.36 1.54 3.60
C GLY A 128 14.93 0.98 3.54
N GLY A 129 14.13 1.29 4.54
CA GLY A 129 12.73 0.86 4.65
C GLY A 129 12.08 1.35 5.94
N GLY A 130 10.74 1.37 5.95
CA GLY A 130 9.93 1.85 7.06
C GLY A 130 9.99 0.98 8.32
N LEU A 131 10.41 -0.29 8.20
CA LEU A 131 10.65 -1.15 9.37
C LEU A 131 12.06 -0.90 9.95
N SER A 132 12.43 0.38 10.07
CA SER A 132 13.60 0.88 10.79
C SER A 132 13.27 2.20 11.48
N GLU A 133 14.15 2.64 12.39
CA GLU A 133 13.93 3.90 13.12
C GLU A 133 14.04 5.14 12.23
N LYS A 134 14.87 5.08 11.17
CA LYS A 134 15.11 6.19 10.26
C LYS A 134 15.37 5.71 8.84
N VAL A 135 14.98 6.52 7.87
CA VAL A 135 15.23 6.28 6.45
C VAL A 135 15.57 7.60 5.75
N ALA A 136 16.54 7.56 4.83
CA ALA A 136 16.87 8.68 3.96
C ALA A 136 16.22 8.44 2.59
N VAL A 137 15.43 9.41 2.11
CA VAL A 137 14.60 9.28 0.91
C VAL A 137 14.83 10.46 -0.02
N LYS A 138 14.97 10.25 -1.32
CA LYS A 138 15.03 11.34 -2.31
C LYS A 138 13.80 12.25 -2.15
N ARG A 139 14.02 13.59 -2.12
CA ARG A 139 12.98 14.59 -1.87
C ARG A 139 11.72 14.37 -2.73
N ARG A 140 11.87 13.98 -3.97
CA ARG A 140 10.75 13.78 -4.91
C ARG A 140 9.72 12.75 -4.45
N TRP A 141 10.11 11.80 -3.61
CA TRP A 141 9.25 10.74 -3.08
C TRP A 141 8.65 11.05 -1.71
N VAL A 142 8.97 12.20 -1.14
CA VAL A 142 8.49 12.60 0.18
C VAL A 142 7.33 13.58 0.02
N HIS A 143 6.17 13.21 0.50
CA HIS A 143 4.96 14.02 0.45
C HIS A 143 4.64 14.58 1.83
N LYS A 144 4.63 15.92 1.93
CA LYS A 144 4.21 16.59 3.15
C LYS A 144 2.71 16.44 3.34
N ILE A 145 2.30 16.10 4.55
CA ILE A 145 0.90 16.03 4.96
C ILE A 145 0.60 17.09 6.03
N PRO A 146 -0.69 17.47 6.20
CA PRO A 146 -1.10 18.33 7.30
C PRO A 146 -0.73 17.73 8.66
N ASN A 147 -0.15 18.51 9.56
CA ASN A 147 0.29 18.03 10.88
C ASN A 147 -0.85 17.60 11.82
N ASN A 148 -2.09 17.88 11.46
CA ASN A 148 -3.27 17.41 12.20
C ASN A 148 -3.70 15.98 11.82
N ILE A 149 -3.10 15.37 10.80
CA ILE A 149 -3.30 13.96 10.48
C ILE A 149 -2.42 13.14 11.43
N PRO A 150 -2.99 12.22 12.22
CA PRO A 150 -2.22 11.30 13.05
C PRO A 150 -1.27 10.45 12.20
N LEU A 151 -0.05 10.23 12.68
CA LEU A 151 0.95 9.51 11.87
C LEU A 151 0.66 8.02 11.69
N ASP A 152 -0.08 7.41 12.61
CA ASP A 152 -0.59 6.03 12.47
C ASP A 152 -1.63 5.93 11.35
N GLU A 153 -2.52 6.91 11.21
CA GLU A 153 -3.45 7.00 10.09
C GLU A 153 -2.71 7.34 8.78
N ALA A 154 -1.72 8.21 8.85
CA ALA A 154 -0.91 8.61 7.70
C ALA A 154 -0.14 7.43 7.06
N ALA A 155 0.27 6.44 7.84
CA ALA A 155 0.90 5.22 7.31
C ALA A 155 -0.03 4.41 6.37
N LEU A 156 -1.35 4.64 6.44
CA LEU A 156 -2.32 4.02 5.53
C LEU A 156 -2.44 4.73 4.17
N ILE A 157 -1.78 5.89 3.97
CA ILE A 157 -1.90 6.66 2.72
C ILE A 157 -1.31 5.89 1.54
N GLU A 158 -0.20 5.18 1.74
CA GLU A 158 0.40 4.36 0.68
C GLU A 158 -0.58 3.27 0.23
N PRO A 159 -1.05 2.33 1.08
CA PRO A 159 -1.99 1.30 0.63
C PRO A 159 -3.37 1.87 0.23
N LEU A 160 -3.79 3.03 0.77
CA LEU A 160 -4.98 3.74 0.31
C LEU A 160 -4.84 4.19 -1.14
N SER A 161 -3.64 4.63 -1.55
CA SER A 161 -3.37 5.06 -2.93
C SER A 161 -3.57 3.91 -3.93
N VAL A 162 -3.28 2.68 -3.52
CA VAL A 162 -3.54 1.46 -4.32
C VAL A 162 -5.05 1.29 -4.55
N GLY A 163 -5.85 1.34 -3.48
CA GLY A 163 -7.32 1.28 -3.58
C GLY A 163 -7.90 2.43 -4.40
N TYR A 164 -7.39 3.65 -4.18
CA TYR A 164 -7.81 4.83 -4.94
C TYR A 164 -7.52 4.66 -6.44
N HIS A 165 -6.31 4.26 -6.80
CA HIS A 165 -5.93 4.04 -8.19
C HIS A 165 -6.78 2.95 -8.85
N ALA A 166 -7.05 1.85 -8.14
CA ALA A 166 -7.92 0.78 -8.65
C ALA A 166 -9.32 1.30 -8.97
N VAL A 167 -9.91 2.11 -8.10
CA VAL A 167 -11.24 2.71 -8.32
C VAL A 167 -11.23 3.70 -9.49
N GLU A 168 -10.19 4.55 -9.61
CA GLU A 168 -10.03 5.46 -10.75
C GLU A 168 -9.89 4.69 -12.08
N ARG A 169 -9.14 3.58 -12.07
CA ARG A 169 -8.95 2.73 -13.27
C ARG A 169 -10.19 1.97 -13.69
N ALA A 170 -11.08 1.66 -12.76
CA ALA A 170 -12.34 0.98 -13.06
C ALA A 170 -13.37 1.88 -13.77
N GLY A 171 -13.16 3.21 -13.74
CA GLY A 171 -14.01 4.19 -14.41
C GLY A 171 -15.03 4.86 -13.48
N GLU A 172 -15.85 5.70 -14.06
CA GLU A 172 -16.90 6.43 -13.34
C GLU A 172 -18.13 5.54 -13.09
N PHE A 173 -18.79 5.77 -11.98
CA PHE A 173 -20.08 5.17 -11.61
C PHE A 173 -21.00 6.23 -10.99
N GLU A 174 -22.30 5.98 -11.05
CA GLU A 174 -23.30 6.92 -10.49
C GLU A 174 -23.34 6.84 -8.95
N GLU A 175 -23.75 7.94 -8.32
CA GLU A 175 -24.01 7.94 -6.88
C GLU A 175 -25.09 6.90 -6.53
N GLY A 176 -24.84 6.08 -5.52
CA GLY A 176 -25.70 4.98 -5.12
C GLY A 176 -25.49 3.67 -5.88
N ALA A 177 -24.52 3.62 -6.83
CA ALA A 177 -24.13 2.40 -7.50
C ALA A 177 -23.67 1.32 -6.48
N TYR A 178 -23.98 0.07 -6.75
CA TYR A 178 -23.58 -1.05 -5.90
C TYR A 178 -22.21 -1.57 -6.29
N ALA A 179 -21.28 -1.52 -5.36
CA ALA A 179 -19.92 -2.01 -5.53
C ALA A 179 -19.70 -3.29 -4.72
N LEU A 180 -19.30 -4.38 -5.38
CA LEU A 180 -18.88 -5.60 -4.70
C LEU A 180 -17.36 -5.55 -4.44
N VAL A 181 -16.95 -5.81 -3.21
CA VAL A 181 -15.54 -6.00 -2.83
C VAL A 181 -15.38 -7.38 -2.22
N THR A 182 -14.58 -8.24 -2.83
CA THR A 182 -14.23 -9.54 -2.26
C THR A 182 -12.96 -9.40 -1.41
N GLY A 183 -13.07 -9.83 -0.14
CA GLY A 183 -12.04 -9.66 0.87
C GLY A 183 -12.14 -8.36 1.65
N ALA A 184 -12.04 -8.47 2.99
CA ALA A 184 -11.97 -7.35 3.92
C ALA A 184 -10.60 -7.29 4.62
N GLY A 185 -9.53 -7.58 3.88
CA GLY A 185 -8.16 -7.28 4.25
C GLY A 185 -7.89 -5.77 4.10
N PRO A 186 -6.65 -5.31 4.39
CA PRO A 186 -6.31 -3.88 4.31
C PRO A 186 -6.71 -3.25 2.96
N ILE A 187 -6.34 -3.86 1.84
CA ILE A 187 -6.67 -3.34 0.50
C ILE A 187 -8.17 -3.31 0.26
N GLY A 188 -8.90 -4.39 0.60
CA GLY A 188 -10.36 -4.41 0.43
C GLY A 188 -11.07 -3.34 1.26
N LEU A 189 -10.67 -3.12 2.51
CA LEU A 189 -11.22 -2.06 3.36
C LEU A 189 -10.90 -0.65 2.83
N LEU A 190 -9.67 -0.43 2.37
CA LEU A 190 -9.26 0.88 1.84
C LEU A 190 -9.91 1.16 0.48
N THR A 191 -10.02 0.16 -0.41
CA THR A 191 -10.83 0.26 -1.65
C THR A 191 -12.28 0.60 -1.34
N SER A 192 -12.86 -0.07 -0.33
CA SER A 192 -14.22 0.20 0.14
C SER A 192 -14.39 1.62 0.66
N ALA A 193 -13.40 2.14 1.39
CA ALA A 193 -13.41 3.52 1.87
C ALA A 193 -13.45 4.54 0.72
N VAL A 194 -12.66 4.30 -0.34
CA VAL A 194 -12.68 5.14 -1.55
C VAL A 194 -14.04 5.07 -2.26
N LEU A 195 -14.59 3.87 -2.44
CA LEU A 195 -15.92 3.67 -3.03
C LEU A 195 -17.02 4.40 -2.24
N LYS A 196 -16.99 4.29 -0.92
CA LYS A 196 -17.91 5.04 -0.04
C LYS A 196 -17.76 6.55 -0.18
N ALA A 197 -16.53 7.05 -0.22
CA ALA A 197 -16.26 8.47 -0.40
C ALA A 197 -16.75 9.00 -1.77
N LYS A 198 -16.82 8.15 -2.78
CA LYS A 198 -17.38 8.45 -4.11
C LYS A 198 -18.92 8.19 -4.22
N GLY A 199 -19.58 7.83 -3.13
CA GLY A 199 -21.03 7.67 -3.08
C GLY A 199 -21.56 6.27 -3.41
N ALA A 200 -20.73 5.25 -3.54
CA ALA A 200 -21.16 3.89 -3.77
C ALA A 200 -21.79 3.26 -2.52
N LYS A 201 -22.69 2.30 -2.73
CA LYS A 201 -23.15 1.33 -1.73
C LYS A 201 -22.24 0.11 -1.81
N VAL A 202 -21.49 -0.15 -0.74
CA VAL A 202 -20.47 -1.20 -0.72
C VAL A 202 -21.00 -2.48 -0.11
N ILE A 203 -20.84 -3.58 -0.86
CA ILE A 203 -21.12 -4.95 -0.42
C ILE A 203 -19.77 -5.66 -0.29
N ILE A 204 -19.49 -6.20 0.90
CA ILE A 204 -18.27 -7.00 1.15
C ILE A 204 -18.62 -8.49 1.20
N SER A 205 -17.81 -9.29 0.51
CA SER A 205 -17.79 -10.75 0.62
C SER A 205 -16.49 -11.18 1.33
N GLU A 206 -16.61 -11.67 2.58
CA GLU A 206 -15.46 -12.00 3.44
C GLU A 206 -15.80 -13.20 4.35
N LEU A 207 -14.88 -14.16 4.46
CA LEU A 207 -15.06 -15.34 5.31
C LEU A 207 -14.99 -15.05 6.81
N SER A 208 -14.09 -14.17 7.22
CA SER A 208 -13.87 -13.83 8.63
C SER A 208 -14.98 -12.96 9.18
N SER A 209 -15.71 -13.45 10.18
CA SER A 209 -16.74 -12.67 10.88
C SER A 209 -16.18 -11.40 11.51
N LEU A 210 -14.96 -11.46 12.07
CA LEU A 210 -14.30 -10.30 12.65
C LEU A 210 -14.03 -9.21 11.61
N ARG A 211 -13.55 -9.57 10.42
CA ARG A 211 -13.29 -8.62 9.34
C ARG A 211 -14.59 -8.04 8.76
N ARG A 212 -15.65 -8.86 8.60
CA ARG A 212 -16.97 -8.37 8.20
C ARG A 212 -17.50 -7.34 9.20
N GLN A 213 -17.41 -7.64 10.49
CA GLN A 213 -17.85 -6.71 11.54
C GLN A 213 -17.02 -5.41 11.51
N LYS A 214 -15.70 -5.51 11.36
CA LYS A 214 -14.82 -4.33 11.23
C LYS A 214 -15.23 -3.43 10.06
N ALA A 215 -15.56 -4.03 8.91
CA ALA A 215 -15.98 -3.29 7.72
C ALA A 215 -17.29 -2.50 7.96
N LEU A 216 -18.26 -3.11 8.65
CA LEU A 216 -19.52 -2.47 9.00
C LEU A 216 -19.31 -1.38 10.07
N ASP A 217 -18.58 -1.69 11.14
CA ASP A 217 -18.33 -0.76 12.25
C ASP A 217 -17.55 0.49 11.83
N SER A 218 -16.63 0.33 10.88
CA SER A 218 -15.88 1.46 10.32
C SER A 218 -16.67 2.27 9.28
N GLY A 219 -17.87 1.84 8.91
CA GLY A 219 -18.73 2.52 7.94
C GLY A 219 -18.23 2.46 6.49
N VAL A 220 -17.25 1.59 6.18
CA VAL A 220 -16.75 1.41 4.80
C VAL A 220 -17.56 0.39 4.00
N ALA A 221 -18.48 -0.33 4.64
CA ALA A 221 -19.41 -1.22 3.99
C ALA A 221 -20.84 -0.98 4.44
N ASP A 222 -21.81 -1.09 3.51
CA ASP A 222 -23.24 -1.07 3.81
C ASP A 222 -23.75 -2.48 4.11
N TYR A 223 -23.14 -3.49 3.47
CA TYR A 223 -23.48 -4.91 3.63
C TYR A 223 -22.21 -5.74 3.69
N ALA A 224 -22.22 -6.82 4.47
CA ALA A 224 -21.12 -7.76 4.55
C ALA A 224 -21.63 -9.19 4.70
N PHE A 225 -21.29 -10.06 3.76
CA PHE A 225 -21.75 -11.44 3.70
C PHE A 225 -20.57 -12.42 3.77
N SER A 226 -20.86 -13.60 4.34
CA SER A 226 -19.96 -14.76 4.30
C SER A 226 -20.28 -15.61 3.08
N PRO A 227 -19.34 -15.82 2.14
CA PRO A 227 -19.60 -16.71 1.00
C PRO A 227 -19.69 -18.20 1.38
N ALA A 228 -19.34 -18.54 2.63
CA ALA A 228 -19.53 -19.90 3.16
C ALA A 228 -20.91 -20.13 3.79
N GLU A 229 -21.62 -19.06 4.16
CA GLU A 229 -22.88 -19.12 4.90
C GLU A 229 -24.06 -18.60 4.06
N THR A 230 -23.79 -17.79 3.03
CA THR A 230 -24.79 -17.07 2.24
C THR A 230 -24.45 -17.15 0.76
N ASP A 231 -25.46 -17.31 -0.08
CA ASP A 231 -25.32 -17.08 -1.51
C ASP A 231 -25.22 -15.58 -1.77
N VAL A 232 -23.98 -15.09 -1.89
CA VAL A 232 -23.67 -13.68 -2.06
C VAL A 232 -24.29 -13.10 -3.33
N LEU A 233 -24.33 -13.88 -4.42
CA LEU A 233 -24.94 -13.46 -5.69
C LEU A 233 -26.44 -13.25 -5.54
N ALA A 234 -27.12 -14.17 -4.85
CA ALA A 234 -28.54 -14.03 -4.57
C ALA A 234 -28.83 -12.76 -3.72
N GLU A 235 -28.00 -12.45 -2.74
CA GLU A 235 -28.16 -11.22 -1.94
C GLU A 235 -27.87 -9.94 -2.77
N ILE A 236 -26.89 -9.97 -3.67
CA ILE A 236 -26.64 -8.85 -4.60
C ILE A 236 -27.86 -8.63 -5.49
N HIS A 237 -28.37 -9.68 -6.14
CA HIS A 237 -29.57 -9.56 -6.99
C HIS A 237 -30.79 -9.03 -6.23
N LYS A 238 -30.98 -9.45 -4.98
CA LYS A 238 -32.06 -8.95 -4.13
C LYS A 238 -31.90 -7.46 -3.81
N LEU A 239 -30.69 -6.99 -3.56
CA LEU A 239 -30.39 -5.57 -3.28
C LEU A 239 -30.52 -4.68 -4.53
N THR A 240 -30.34 -5.24 -5.71
CA THR A 240 -30.24 -4.53 -6.99
C THR A 240 -31.43 -4.79 -7.93
N ASP A 241 -32.53 -5.40 -7.44
CA ASP A 241 -33.68 -5.80 -8.25
C ASP A 241 -33.30 -6.67 -9.47
N GLY A 242 -32.36 -7.58 -9.28
CA GLY A 242 -31.90 -8.54 -10.26
C GLY A 242 -30.84 -8.05 -11.26
N ARG A 243 -30.35 -6.81 -11.12
CA ARG A 243 -29.38 -6.23 -12.07
C ARG A 243 -27.94 -6.74 -11.88
N GLY A 244 -27.54 -7.12 -10.66
CA GLY A 244 -26.18 -7.37 -10.29
C GLY A 244 -25.47 -6.12 -9.70
N ALA A 245 -24.20 -6.23 -9.40
CA ALA A 245 -23.38 -5.10 -8.96
C ALA A 245 -22.96 -4.25 -10.16
N ASP A 246 -22.85 -2.94 -9.97
CA ASP A 246 -22.45 -2.02 -11.03
C ASP A 246 -20.93 -2.03 -11.25
N ILE A 247 -20.16 -2.40 -10.22
CA ILE A 247 -18.69 -2.47 -10.24
C ILE A 247 -18.20 -3.49 -9.19
N ALA A 248 -17.07 -4.14 -9.45
CA ALA A 248 -16.52 -5.12 -8.52
C ALA A 248 -15.00 -5.10 -8.43
N PHE A 249 -14.48 -5.41 -7.23
CA PHE A 249 -13.05 -5.43 -6.91
C PHE A 249 -12.67 -6.74 -6.22
N GLU A 250 -11.67 -7.42 -6.77
CA GLU A 250 -11.10 -8.64 -6.20
C GLU A 250 -9.87 -8.29 -5.34
N CYS A 251 -9.95 -8.57 -4.03
CA CYS A 251 -8.91 -8.25 -3.05
C CYS A 251 -8.50 -9.46 -2.19
N THR A 252 -8.76 -10.69 -2.67
CA THR A 252 -8.41 -11.91 -1.93
C THR A 252 -7.27 -12.69 -2.56
N SER A 253 -7.01 -12.47 -3.86
CA SER A 253 -6.06 -13.23 -4.69
C SER A 253 -6.39 -14.73 -4.79
N VAL A 254 -7.68 -15.11 -4.67
CA VAL A 254 -8.11 -16.50 -4.82
C VAL A 254 -9.05 -16.69 -6.01
N GLN A 255 -8.77 -17.69 -6.85
CA GLN A 255 -9.52 -17.93 -8.10
C GLN A 255 -11.04 -18.05 -7.90
N PRO A 256 -11.58 -18.78 -6.89
CA PRO A 256 -13.02 -18.87 -6.70
C PRO A 256 -13.71 -17.51 -6.39
N ALA A 257 -12.99 -16.54 -5.83
CA ALA A 257 -13.54 -15.20 -5.61
C ALA A 257 -13.60 -14.41 -6.92
N LEU A 258 -12.55 -14.52 -7.76
CA LEU A 258 -12.51 -13.91 -9.07
C LEU A 258 -13.61 -14.44 -9.99
N ASP A 259 -13.84 -15.76 -10.01
CA ASP A 259 -14.89 -16.37 -10.82
C ASP A 259 -16.27 -15.82 -10.41
N ARG A 260 -16.54 -15.74 -9.12
CA ARG A 260 -17.82 -15.21 -8.59
C ARG A 260 -18.03 -13.72 -8.86
N ILE A 261 -16.98 -12.93 -8.92
CA ILE A 261 -17.09 -11.50 -9.23
C ILE A 261 -17.68 -11.30 -10.63
N LEU A 262 -17.28 -12.11 -11.62
CA LEU A 262 -17.77 -12.02 -12.98
C LEU A 262 -19.27 -12.36 -13.09
N ASP A 263 -19.74 -13.28 -12.23
CA ASP A 263 -21.15 -13.64 -12.17
C ASP A 263 -22.01 -12.59 -11.42
N ALA A 264 -21.38 -11.69 -10.69
CA ALA A 264 -22.05 -10.68 -9.87
C ALA A 264 -22.33 -9.37 -10.61
N LEU A 265 -21.71 -9.14 -11.77
CA LEU A 265 -21.84 -7.96 -12.63
C LEU A 265 -23.01 -8.12 -13.68
#